data_0a0713005b16a69270239bd266ed0c96
#
_entry.id   0a0713005b16a69270239bd266ed0c96
#
_cell.length_a   1.000
_cell.length_b   1.000
_cell.length_c   1.000
_cell.angle_alpha   90.00
_cell.angle_beta   90.00
_cell.angle_gamma   90.00
#
_symmetry.space_group_name_H-M   'P 1'
#
loop_
_entity.id
_entity.type
_entity.pdbx_description
1 polymer ?
#
loop_
_entity_poly.entity_id
_entity_poly.type
_entity_poly.pdbx_seq_one_letter_code
_entity_poly.pdbx_strand_id
1 'polypeptide(L)'
;MKRSFPPPALISQAAKRFLLDALPIADLNLSLDALIGKRQEIHASVSPGGRAVQAELKVAVEWAELAGVPVQWVLPQAARDDAIVLYFFGGGHITGSPDEDLAITARLAHFSGCRICVPAYRLAPEHPYPAALDDALGVYQALLKKHRGQRIGLAGESAGGNLVLGLIGTAAAAGLALPAVVALLSPWCDLGHSGDTIRTLDGIDPTLDLDHQLCHMARAYAGGRDPTSPEISPLFAQVPAGFPPTVITSGTRDVLLSDAARLSTKLREAGVTVDLRISEGMWHVFEYYPDLPEAEASLRGIAAFMAPYLAERPV
;
A
#
# COMPACT_ATOMS: atom_id res chain seq x y z
N MET A 1 -23.82 -6.69 17.50
CA MET A 1 -22.94 -6.52 18.67
C MET A 1 -21.51 -6.49 18.15
N LYS A 2 -20.77 -5.38 18.31
CA LYS A 2 -19.33 -5.38 18.00
C LYS A 2 -18.62 -6.41 18.89
N ARG A 3 -17.88 -7.32 18.29
CA ARG A 3 -17.05 -8.28 19.04
C ARG A 3 -15.88 -7.49 19.65
N SER A 4 -15.75 -7.52 20.97
CA SER A 4 -14.62 -6.91 21.66
C SER A 4 -13.65 -8.01 22.10
N PHE A 5 -12.44 -7.96 21.60
CA PHE A 5 -11.36 -8.82 22.04
C PHE A 5 -10.30 -7.99 22.78
N PRO A 6 -9.85 -8.44 23.95
CA PRO A 6 -8.79 -7.72 24.66
C PRO A 6 -7.52 -7.67 23.80
N PRO A 7 -6.70 -6.60 23.94
CA PRO A 7 -5.40 -6.56 23.28
C PRO A 7 -4.52 -7.75 23.69
N PRO A 8 -3.74 -8.33 22.76
CA PRO A 8 -2.79 -9.39 23.08
C PRO A 8 -1.75 -8.95 24.13
N ALA A 9 -1.24 -9.89 24.91
CA ALA A 9 -0.32 -9.58 25.99
C ALA A 9 1.04 -9.05 25.48
N LEU A 10 1.53 -9.56 24.34
CA LEU A 10 2.90 -9.36 23.85
C LEU A 10 3.08 -8.16 22.91
N ILE A 11 2.04 -7.38 22.63
CA ILE A 11 2.16 -6.15 21.82
C ILE A 11 2.59 -4.94 22.68
N SER A 12 3.08 -3.90 22.03
CA SER A 12 3.51 -2.67 22.71
C SER A 12 2.39 -1.99 23.49
N GLN A 13 2.76 -1.11 24.42
CA GLN A 13 1.77 -0.30 25.14
C GLN A 13 1.08 0.71 24.22
N ALA A 14 1.76 1.19 23.19
CA ALA A 14 1.18 2.06 22.16
C ALA A 14 0.07 1.34 21.39
N ALA A 15 0.34 0.11 20.91
CA ALA A 15 -0.64 -0.72 20.23
C ALA A 15 -1.83 -1.08 21.14
N LYS A 16 -1.58 -1.40 22.42
CA LYS A 16 -2.67 -1.66 23.38
C LYS A 16 -3.57 -0.44 23.56
N ARG A 17 -2.99 0.74 23.73
CA ARG A 17 -3.77 1.99 23.84
C ARG A 17 -4.61 2.23 22.60
N PHE A 18 -4.00 2.12 21.42
CA PHE A 18 -4.73 2.31 20.16
C PHE A 18 -5.95 1.38 20.05
N LEU A 19 -5.80 0.08 20.38
CA LEU A 19 -6.90 -0.88 20.33
C LEU A 19 -8.00 -0.62 21.37
N LEU A 20 -7.66 0.00 22.51
CA LEU A 20 -8.64 0.34 23.56
C LEU A 20 -9.36 1.66 23.28
N ASP A 21 -8.66 2.62 22.65
CA ASP A 21 -9.13 3.98 22.41
C ASP A 21 -9.61 4.21 20.96
N ALA A 22 -9.74 3.11 20.17
CA ALA A 22 -10.14 3.19 18.78
C ALA A 22 -11.46 3.95 18.58
N LEU A 23 -11.42 4.95 17.70
CA LEU A 23 -12.58 5.75 17.34
C LEU A 23 -13.55 4.94 16.46
N PRO A 24 -14.83 5.34 16.39
CA PRO A 24 -15.75 4.76 15.41
C PRO A 24 -15.23 4.91 13.99
N ILE A 25 -15.34 3.85 13.21
CA ILE A 25 -14.96 3.85 11.79
C ILE A 25 -15.87 4.82 11.03
N ALA A 26 -15.29 5.68 10.21
CA ALA A 26 -16.00 6.66 9.43
C ALA A 26 -16.80 5.98 8.29
N ASP A 27 -18.05 6.37 8.11
CA ASP A 27 -18.81 5.97 6.92
C ASP A 27 -18.32 6.76 5.70
N LEU A 28 -17.93 6.05 4.64
CA LEU A 28 -17.48 6.61 3.37
C LEU A 28 -18.52 6.48 2.25
N ASN A 29 -19.76 6.11 2.58
CA ASN A 29 -20.89 6.18 1.67
C ASN A 29 -21.39 7.64 1.55
N LEU A 30 -20.61 8.48 0.93
CA LEU A 30 -20.78 9.93 0.90
C LEU A 30 -21.12 10.41 -0.52
N SER A 31 -21.81 11.55 -0.61
CA SER A 31 -21.85 12.32 -1.86
C SER A 31 -20.43 12.81 -2.22
N LEU A 32 -20.21 13.16 -3.49
CA LEU A 32 -18.90 13.64 -3.93
C LEU A 32 -18.41 14.86 -3.13
N ASP A 33 -19.26 15.84 -2.91
CA ASP A 33 -18.89 17.04 -2.13
C ASP A 33 -18.53 16.70 -0.68
N ALA A 34 -19.27 15.79 -0.05
CA ALA A 34 -18.97 15.32 1.29
C ALA A 34 -17.66 14.49 1.33
N LEU A 35 -17.38 13.70 0.29
CA LEU A 35 -16.14 12.95 0.18
C LEU A 35 -14.92 13.88 0.01
N ILE A 36 -15.06 14.94 -0.79
CA ILE A 36 -14.00 15.95 -0.93
C ILE A 36 -13.70 16.61 0.42
N GLY A 37 -14.73 17.02 1.16
CA GLY A 37 -14.57 17.52 2.52
C GLY A 37 -13.89 16.51 3.46
N LYS A 38 -14.29 15.23 3.36
CA LYS A 38 -13.71 14.13 4.17
C LYS A 38 -12.25 13.88 3.85
N ARG A 39 -11.83 13.94 2.60
CA ARG A 39 -10.41 13.88 2.21
C ARG A 39 -9.59 14.98 2.89
N GLN A 40 -10.12 16.21 2.94
CA GLN A 40 -9.45 17.33 3.62
C GLN A 40 -9.32 17.09 5.13
N GLU A 41 -10.36 16.58 5.77
CA GLU A 41 -10.34 16.23 7.21
C GLU A 41 -9.30 15.13 7.49
N ILE A 42 -9.28 14.06 6.69
CA ILE A 42 -8.31 12.97 6.83
C ILE A 42 -6.90 13.53 6.66
N HIS A 43 -6.65 14.28 5.59
CA HIS A 43 -5.35 14.90 5.32
C HIS A 43 -4.88 15.78 6.48
N ALA A 44 -5.74 16.64 6.99
CA ALA A 44 -5.43 17.53 8.11
C ALA A 44 -5.11 16.75 9.41
N SER A 45 -5.78 15.61 9.62
CA SER A 45 -5.58 14.77 10.81
C SER A 45 -4.29 13.93 10.74
N VAL A 46 -3.96 13.41 9.57
CA VAL A 46 -2.93 12.37 9.39
C VAL A 46 -1.58 12.94 9.00
N SER A 47 -1.53 13.89 8.05
CA SER A 47 -0.28 14.43 7.52
C SER A 47 0.69 15.01 8.58
N PRO A 48 0.24 15.57 9.71
CA PRO A 48 1.17 16.05 10.74
C PRO A 48 2.07 14.96 11.32
N GLY A 49 1.55 13.73 11.51
CA GLY A 49 2.32 12.58 12.00
C GLY A 49 3.43 12.17 11.02
N GLY A 50 3.07 12.07 9.73
CA GLY A 50 4.04 11.78 8.67
C GLY A 50 5.13 12.83 8.53
N ARG A 51 4.77 14.11 8.63
CA ARG A 51 5.74 15.23 8.61
C ARG A 51 6.67 15.23 9.83
N ALA A 52 6.18 14.82 10.99
CA ALA A 52 7.03 14.64 12.17
C ALA A 52 8.09 13.56 11.95
N VAL A 53 7.70 12.39 11.40
CA VAL A 53 8.64 11.32 11.02
C VAL A 53 9.64 11.81 9.96
N GLN A 54 9.18 12.51 8.93
CA GLN A 54 10.02 13.10 7.90
C GLN A 54 11.08 14.02 8.50
N ALA A 55 10.69 14.90 9.41
CA ALA A 55 11.59 15.85 10.06
C ALA A 55 12.60 15.14 10.98
N GLU A 56 12.16 14.16 11.78
CA GLU A 56 13.00 13.35 12.65
C GLU A 56 14.10 12.60 11.86
N LEU A 57 13.71 11.94 10.78
CA LEU A 57 14.62 11.18 9.92
C LEU A 57 15.41 12.07 8.94
N LYS A 58 15.15 13.37 8.91
CA LYS A 58 15.78 14.36 8.03
C LYS A 58 15.69 13.96 6.55
N VAL A 59 14.54 13.45 6.16
CA VAL A 59 14.24 13.06 4.78
C VAL A 59 13.74 14.31 4.05
N ALA A 60 14.27 14.59 2.85
CA ALA A 60 13.78 15.68 2.02
C ALA A 60 12.57 15.21 1.18
N VAL A 61 11.67 16.17 0.89
CA VAL A 61 10.50 15.94 0.04
C VAL A 61 10.50 16.98 -1.07
N GLU A 62 10.38 16.51 -2.32
CA GLU A 62 10.34 17.34 -3.51
C GLU A 62 9.18 16.91 -4.41
N TRP A 63 8.53 17.89 -5.05
CA TRP A 63 7.49 17.61 -6.03
C TRP A 63 8.03 17.75 -7.45
N ALA A 64 7.59 16.86 -8.33
CA ALA A 64 7.89 16.85 -9.75
C ALA A 64 6.69 16.34 -10.54
N GLU A 65 6.84 16.21 -11.84
CA GLU A 65 5.85 15.59 -12.72
C GLU A 65 6.51 14.48 -13.56
N LEU A 66 5.84 13.35 -13.67
CA LEU A 66 6.20 12.24 -14.54
C LEU A 66 4.97 11.79 -15.35
N ALA A 67 5.07 11.81 -16.65
CA ALA A 67 4.01 11.41 -17.57
C ALA A 67 2.66 12.18 -17.34
N GLY A 68 2.72 13.45 -16.94
CA GLY A 68 1.54 14.27 -16.63
C GLY A 68 0.93 14.00 -15.24
N VAL A 69 1.56 13.14 -14.43
CA VAL A 69 1.14 12.83 -13.06
C VAL A 69 2.06 13.56 -12.07
N PRO A 70 1.53 14.35 -11.12
CA PRO A 70 2.32 14.88 -10.03
C PRO A 70 2.91 13.74 -9.20
N VAL A 71 4.20 13.83 -8.88
CA VAL A 71 4.88 12.83 -8.05
C VAL A 71 5.62 13.50 -6.91
N GLN A 72 5.54 12.90 -5.73
CA GLN A 72 6.34 13.28 -4.59
C GLN A 72 7.57 12.38 -4.53
N TRP A 73 8.74 13.00 -4.50
CA TRP A 73 10.01 12.35 -4.23
C TRP A 73 10.35 12.45 -2.75
N VAL A 74 10.58 11.30 -2.11
CA VAL A 74 11.00 11.20 -0.72
C VAL A 74 12.46 10.75 -0.72
N LEU A 75 13.36 11.64 -0.26
CA LEU A 75 14.80 11.56 -0.49
C LEU A 75 15.52 11.39 0.85
N PRO A 76 16.14 10.23 1.13
CA PRO A 76 16.96 10.06 2.34
C PRO A 76 18.25 10.88 2.24
N GLN A 77 18.88 11.21 3.38
CA GLN A 77 20.10 12.01 3.43
C GLN A 77 21.26 11.41 2.60
N ALA A 78 21.37 10.09 2.62
CA ALA A 78 22.36 9.33 1.84
C ALA A 78 21.62 8.45 0.82
N ALA A 79 21.05 9.10 -0.19
CA ALA A 79 20.34 8.38 -1.25
C ALA A 79 21.32 7.59 -2.11
N ARG A 80 21.02 6.31 -2.31
CA ARG A 80 21.73 5.49 -3.30
C ARG A 80 21.25 5.85 -4.72
N ASP A 81 22.14 5.69 -5.69
CA ASP A 81 21.89 6.08 -7.09
C ASP A 81 21.50 4.90 -7.99
N ASP A 82 21.60 3.67 -7.50
CA ASP A 82 21.39 2.44 -8.26
C ASP A 82 19.97 1.88 -8.18
N ALA A 83 19.12 2.44 -7.28
CA ALA A 83 17.75 1.96 -7.10
C ALA A 83 16.74 3.07 -6.77
N ILE A 84 15.48 2.79 -7.15
CA ILE A 84 14.31 3.60 -6.84
C ILE A 84 13.19 2.67 -6.35
N VAL A 85 12.37 3.12 -5.41
CA VAL A 85 11.12 2.46 -5.10
C VAL A 85 9.96 3.34 -5.58
N LEU A 86 9.10 2.80 -6.42
CA LEU A 86 7.83 3.41 -6.79
C LEU A 86 6.78 2.91 -5.81
N TYR A 87 6.20 3.83 -5.04
CA TYR A 87 5.25 3.54 -3.96
C TYR A 87 3.87 4.07 -4.28
N PHE A 88 2.84 3.29 -3.97
CA PHE A 88 1.45 3.68 -4.12
C PHE A 88 0.75 3.67 -2.76
N PHE A 89 0.19 4.81 -2.40
CA PHE A 89 -0.60 4.96 -1.17
C PHE A 89 -1.96 4.24 -1.29
N GLY A 90 -2.61 3.99 -0.15
CA GLY A 90 -3.92 3.36 -0.09
C GLY A 90 -5.08 4.35 -0.03
N GLY A 91 -6.06 4.05 0.83
CA GLY A 91 -7.29 4.86 0.95
C GLY A 91 -8.41 4.41 0.03
N GLY A 92 -8.45 3.12 -0.31
CA GLY A 92 -9.56 2.50 -1.07
C GLY A 92 -9.77 3.04 -2.46
N HIS A 93 -8.77 3.65 -3.07
CA HIS A 93 -8.83 4.38 -4.36
C HIS A 93 -9.72 5.63 -4.34
N ILE A 94 -10.30 6.00 -3.20
CA ILE A 94 -11.19 7.17 -3.07
C ILE A 94 -10.66 8.26 -2.14
N THR A 95 -9.67 7.95 -1.30
CA THR A 95 -8.98 8.87 -0.38
C THR A 95 -7.48 8.64 -0.46
N GLY A 96 -6.72 9.35 0.36
CA GLY A 96 -5.26 9.21 0.44
C GLY A 96 -4.50 10.21 -0.43
N SER A 97 -3.25 10.41 -0.07
CA SER A 97 -2.31 11.27 -0.81
C SER A 97 -0.86 10.91 -0.45
N PRO A 98 0.12 11.34 -1.27
CA PRO A 98 1.53 11.15 -0.92
C PRO A 98 1.94 11.70 0.45
N ASP A 99 1.38 12.84 0.86
CA ASP A 99 1.67 13.47 2.15
C ASP A 99 1.12 12.67 3.34
N GLU A 100 0.00 11.99 3.16
CA GLU A 100 -0.60 11.17 4.21
C GLU A 100 0.27 9.94 4.52
N ASP A 101 0.94 9.39 3.51
CA ASP A 101 1.81 8.21 3.62
C ASP A 101 3.27 8.52 3.99
N LEU A 102 3.59 9.76 4.33
CA LEU A 102 4.96 10.12 4.74
C LEU A 102 5.48 9.31 5.95
N ALA A 103 4.60 8.85 6.84
CA ALA A 103 4.99 7.98 7.95
C ALA A 103 5.61 6.66 7.47
N ILE A 104 5.11 6.10 6.36
CA ILE A 104 5.63 4.89 5.73
C ILE A 104 6.81 5.24 4.81
N THR A 105 6.60 6.17 3.87
CA THR A 105 7.55 6.44 2.79
C THR A 105 8.86 7.05 3.26
N ALA A 106 8.84 7.92 4.29
CA ALA A 106 10.05 8.47 4.90
C ALA A 106 10.88 7.39 5.62
N ARG A 107 10.23 6.46 6.33
CA ARG A 107 10.91 5.32 6.96
C ARG A 107 11.47 4.35 5.93
N LEU A 108 10.70 4.00 4.89
CA LEU A 108 11.20 3.16 3.80
C LEU A 108 12.40 3.81 3.11
N ALA A 109 12.34 5.11 2.82
CA ALA A 109 13.48 5.85 2.25
C ALA A 109 14.71 5.78 3.16
N HIS A 110 14.51 6.05 4.46
CA HIS A 110 15.59 6.03 5.45
C HIS A 110 16.24 4.65 5.61
N PHE A 111 15.42 3.58 5.73
CA PHE A 111 15.95 2.22 5.99
C PHE A 111 16.52 1.56 4.73
N SER A 112 15.98 1.84 3.55
CA SER A 112 16.47 1.27 2.28
C SER A 112 17.60 2.08 1.66
N GLY A 113 17.74 3.35 2.00
CA GLY A 113 18.59 4.31 1.32
C GLY A 113 18.12 4.63 -0.11
N CYS A 114 16.94 4.17 -0.52
CA CYS A 114 16.39 4.44 -1.84
C CYS A 114 15.61 5.75 -1.88
N ARG A 115 15.62 6.38 -3.04
CA ARG A 115 14.65 7.42 -3.37
C ARG A 115 13.28 6.76 -3.55
N ILE A 116 12.24 7.31 -2.93
CA ILE A 116 10.87 6.81 -3.09
C ILE A 116 10.12 7.80 -3.99
N CYS A 117 9.50 7.30 -5.06
CA CYS A 117 8.62 8.05 -5.95
C CYS A 117 7.17 7.70 -5.60
N VAL A 118 6.38 8.69 -5.23
CA VAL A 118 4.98 8.51 -4.82
C VAL A 118 4.08 9.31 -5.75
N PRO A 119 3.41 8.68 -6.74
CA PRO A 119 2.47 9.36 -7.62
C PRO A 119 1.21 9.80 -6.86
N ALA A 120 0.78 11.05 -7.08
CA ALA A 120 -0.56 11.51 -6.72
C ALA A 120 -1.54 11.08 -7.82
N TYR A 121 -1.79 9.79 -7.89
CA TYR A 121 -2.66 9.20 -8.90
C TYR A 121 -4.13 9.62 -8.74
N ARG A 122 -4.89 9.59 -9.84
CA ARG A 122 -6.29 10.00 -9.87
C ARG A 122 -7.18 9.07 -9.04
N LEU A 123 -8.09 9.66 -8.27
CA LEU A 123 -8.98 8.95 -7.35
C LEU A 123 -10.39 8.81 -7.93
N ALA A 124 -11.06 7.75 -7.55
CA ALA A 124 -12.50 7.56 -7.73
C ALA A 124 -13.27 8.35 -6.62
N PRO A 125 -14.54 8.64 -6.82
CA PRO A 125 -15.39 8.32 -7.96
C PRO A 125 -15.19 9.23 -9.18
N GLU A 126 -14.43 10.33 -9.07
CA GLU A 126 -14.20 11.27 -10.19
C GLU A 126 -13.50 10.59 -11.36
N HIS A 127 -12.57 9.70 -11.04
CA HIS A 127 -11.76 8.96 -12.00
C HIS A 127 -11.73 7.46 -11.62
N PRO A 128 -12.78 6.70 -11.93
CA PRO A 128 -12.83 5.28 -11.62
C PRO A 128 -11.81 4.48 -12.45
N TYR A 129 -11.75 3.19 -12.23
CA TYR A 129 -10.92 2.27 -13.01
C TYR A 129 -11.12 2.50 -14.52
N PRO A 130 -10.04 2.59 -15.33
CA PRO A 130 -8.64 2.29 -14.99
C PRO A 130 -7.76 3.51 -14.67
N ALA A 131 -8.32 4.69 -14.37
CA ALA A 131 -7.56 5.95 -14.32
C ALA A 131 -6.32 5.90 -13.42
N ALA A 132 -6.43 5.36 -12.21
CA ALA A 132 -5.29 5.20 -11.30
C ALA A 132 -4.22 4.25 -11.85
N LEU A 133 -4.64 3.17 -12.51
CA LEU A 133 -3.73 2.21 -13.14
C LEU A 133 -3.01 2.82 -14.35
N ASP A 134 -3.69 3.64 -15.16
CA ASP A 134 -3.09 4.36 -16.28
C ASP A 134 -2.02 5.34 -15.79
N ASP A 135 -2.29 6.06 -14.70
CA ASP A 135 -1.33 6.97 -14.07
C ASP A 135 -0.11 6.18 -13.54
N ALA A 136 -0.34 5.05 -12.87
CA ALA A 136 0.71 4.17 -12.36
C ALA A 136 1.60 3.65 -13.49
N LEU A 137 1.00 3.19 -14.60
CA LEU A 137 1.71 2.70 -15.77
C LEU A 137 2.53 3.81 -16.45
N GLY A 138 1.94 4.99 -16.61
CA GLY A 138 2.61 6.15 -17.20
C GLY A 138 3.86 6.56 -16.41
N VAL A 139 3.73 6.65 -15.08
CA VAL A 139 4.88 6.95 -14.19
C VAL A 139 5.92 5.84 -14.25
N TYR A 140 5.52 4.57 -14.21
CA TYR A 140 6.45 3.44 -14.29
C TYR A 140 7.26 3.45 -15.60
N GLN A 141 6.60 3.66 -16.75
CA GLN A 141 7.25 3.79 -18.05
C GLN A 141 8.22 4.97 -18.09
N ALA A 142 7.84 6.11 -17.50
CA ALA A 142 8.73 7.28 -17.40
C ALA A 142 9.98 6.98 -16.56
N LEU A 143 9.83 6.25 -15.44
CA LEU A 143 10.95 5.81 -14.61
C LEU A 143 11.88 4.86 -15.37
N LEU A 144 11.34 3.84 -16.05
CA LEU A 144 12.13 2.92 -16.86
C LEU A 144 12.93 3.64 -17.96
N LYS A 145 12.35 4.68 -18.57
CA LYS A 145 13.00 5.47 -19.60
C LYS A 145 14.08 6.41 -19.05
N LYS A 146 13.76 7.12 -17.95
CA LYS A 146 14.60 8.18 -17.36
C LYS A 146 15.76 7.62 -16.54
N HIS A 147 15.54 6.48 -15.88
CA HIS A 147 16.47 5.86 -14.94
C HIS A 147 16.97 4.52 -15.45
N ARG A 148 17.47 4.51 -16.70
CA ARG A 148 18.04 3.32 -17.32
C ARG A 148 19.25 2.81 -16.52
N GLY A 149 19.25 1.51 -16.21
CA GLY A 149 20.29 0.88 -15.39
C GLY A 149 20.02 0.88 -13.90
N GLN A 150 19.07 1.68 -13.39
CA GLN A 150 18.66 1.62 -12.00
C GLN A 150 17.63 0.49 -11.79
N ARG A 151 17.67 -0.13 -10.61
CA ARG A 151 16.68 -1.10 -10.23
C ARG A 151 15.44 -0.40 -9.69
N ILE A 152 14.28 -0.83 -10.14
CA ILE A 152 12.99 -0.32 -9.65
C ILE A 152 12.34 -1.40 -8.80
N GLY A 153 12.10 -1.09 -7.51
CA GLY A 153 11.21 -1.84 -6.66
C GLY A 153 9.81 -1.21 -6.68
N LEU A 154 8.77 -2.01 -6.43
CA LEU A 154 7.43 -1.48 -6.19
C LEU A 154 7.04 -1.72 -4.73
N ALA A 155 6.30 -0.77 -4.17
CA ALA A 155 5.67 -0.95 -2.88
C ALA A 155 4.28 -0.29 -2.87
N GLY A 156 3.40 -0.77 -2.01
CA GLY A 156 2.09 -0.15 -1.84
C GLY A 156 1.32 -0.78 -0.70
N GLU A 157 0.46 0.03 -0.07
CA GLU A 157 -0.39 -0.41 1.01
C GLU A 157 -1.85 -0.46 0.57
N SER A 158 -2.64 -1.41 1.12
CA SER A 158 -4.09 -1.49 0.89
C SER A 158 -4.45 -1.44 -0.61
N ALA A 159 -5.22 -0.42 -1.03
CA ALA A 159 -5.52 -0.13 -2.44
C ALA A 159 -4.28 0.17 -3.30
N GLY A 160 -3.22 0.74 -2.72
CA GLY A 160 -1.92 0.90 -3.38
C GLY A 160 -1.29 -0.44 -3.71
N GLY A 161 -1.47 -1.45 -2.85
CA GLY A 161 -1.09 -2.84 -3.14
C GLY A 161 -1.86 -3.44 -4.32
N ASN A 162 -3.13 -3.08 -4.47
CA ASN A 162 -3.92 -3.42 -5.66
C ASN A 162 -3.30 -2.83 -6.93
N LEU A 163 -2.95 -1.53 -6.91
CA LEU A 163 -2.29 -0.87 -8.04
C LEU A 163 -0.94 -1.51 -8.39
N VAL A 164 -0.14 -1.90 -7.40
CA VAL A 164 1.12 -2.62 -7.63
C VAL A 164 0.88 -3.91 -8.42
N LEU A 165 -0.10 -4.72 -8.01
CA LEU A 165 -0.43 -5.98 -8.68
C LEU A 165 -0.98 -5.77 -10.09
N GLY A 166 -1.89 -4.81 -10.26
CA GLY A 166 -2.44 -4.42 -11.57
C GLY A 166 -1.35 -3.91 -12.51
N LEU A 167 -0.45 -3.07 -11.99
CA LEU A 167 0.69 -2.54 -12.76
C LEU A 167 1.63 -3.66 -13.23
N ILE A 168 1.96 -4.64 -12.39
CA ILE A 168 2.81 -5.78 -12.79
C ILE A 168 2.14 -6.58 -13.91
N GLY A 169 0.85 -6.87 -13.80
CA GLY A 169 0.10 -7.58 -14.84
C GLY A 169 0.09 -6.81 -16.17
N THR A 170 -0.18 -5.50 -16.12
CA THR A 170 -0.21 -4.63 -17.31
C THR A 170 1.18 -4.45 -17.92
N ALA A 171 2.22 -4.28 -17.09
CA ALA A 171 3.59 -4.16 -17.56
C ALA A 171 4.07 -5.46 -18.25
N ALA A 172 3.74 -6.61 -17.67
CA ALA A 172 4.06 -7.91 -18.28
C ALA A 172 3.35 -8.09 -19.64
N ALA A 173 2.06 -7.76 -19.71
CA ALA A 173 1.30 -7.83 -20.97
C ALA A 173 1.84 -6.88 -22.04
N ALA A 174 2.38 -5.73 -21.64
CA ALA A 174 3.03 -4.76 -22.52
C ALA A 174 4.51 -5.10 -22.86
N GLY A 175 5.07 -6.19 -22.35
CA GLY A 175 6.48 -6.58 -22.56
C GLY A 175 7.49 -5.62 -21.92
N LEU A 176 7.09 -4.87 -20.90
CA LEU A 176 7.97 -3.99 -20.16
C LEU A 176 8.85 -4.78 -19.17
N ALA A 177 10.01 -4.24 -18.84
CA ALA A 177 10.82 -4.79 -17.75
C ALA A 177 9.99 -4.80 -16.45
N LEU A 178 9.97 -5.92 -15.75
CA LEU A 178 9.29 -6.05 -14.46
C LEU A 178 10.17 -5.49 -13.33
N PRO A 179 9.55 -5.10 -12.19
CA PRO A 179 10.30 -4.59 -11.05
C PRO A 179 11.21 -5.66 -10.45
N ALA A 180 12.24 -5.23 -9.75
CA ALA A 180 13.22 -6.14 -9.15
C ALA A 180 12.68 -6.84 -7.88
N VAL A 181 11.76 -6.19 -7.17
CA VAL A 181 11.18 -6.65 -5.90
C VAL A 181 9.88 -5.91 -5.61
N VAL A 182 9.02 -6.53 -4.83
CA VAL A 182 7.71 -5.98 -4.42
C VAL A 182 7.54 -6.03 -2.91
N ALA A 183 6.95 -4.97 -2.35
CA ALA A 183 6.48 -4.94 -0.96
C ALA A 183 5.00 -4.55 -0.92
N LEU A 184 4.18 -5.39 -0.30
CA LEU A 184 2.74 -5.21 -0.18
C LEU A 184 2.36 -5.17 1.31
N LEU A 185 1.82 -4.04 1.75
CA LEU A 185 1.41 -3.82 3.13
C LEU A 185 -0.12 -3.95 3.20
N SER A 186 -0.63 -4.97 3.89
CA SER A 186 -2.08 -5.23 3.99
C SER A 186 -2.81 -5.11 2.63
N PRO A 187 -2.37 -5.79 1.55
CA PRO A 187 -2.86 -5.50 0.20
C PRO A 187 -4.34 -5.86 0.02
N TRP A 188 -5.11 -4.95 -0.60
CA TRP A 188 -6.50 -5.21 -0.96
C TRP A 188 -6.57 -5.82 -2.37
N CYS A 189 -6.63 -7.13 -2.46
CA CYS A 189 -6.49 -7.86 -3.73
C CYS A 189 -7.81 -8.39 -4.29
N ASP A 190 -8.85 -8.42 -3.47
CA ASP A 190 -10.17 -8.96 -3.78
C ASP A 190 -11.26 -7.94 -3.42
N LEU A 191 -11.66 -7.14 -4.39
CA LEU A 191 -12.70 -6.13 -4.22
C LEU A 191 -14.12 -6.73 -4.20
N GLY A 192 -14.23 -8.05 -4.48
CA GLY A 192 -15.45 -8.82 -4.30
C GLY A 192 -15.67 -9.32 -2.87
N HIS A 193 -14.69 -9.12 -1.98
CA HIS A 193 -14.78 -9.43 -0.54
C HIS A 193 -15.12 -10.91 -0.26
N SER A 194 -14.50 -11.84 -1.02
CA SER A 194 -14.78 -13.28 -0.87
C SER A 194 -13.95 -13.98 0.20
N GLY A 195 -12.97 -13.27 0.83
CA GLY A 195 -12.12 -13.82 1.88
C GLY A 195 -12.83 -13.97 3.22
N ASP A 196 -12.46 -14.97 4.02
CA ASP A 196 -13.10 -15.26 5.30
C ASP A 196 -12.93 -14.11 6.32
N THR A 197 -11.72 -13.52 6.39
CA THR A 197 -11.39 -12.53 7.41
C THR A 197 -12.17 -11.22 7.24
N ILE A 198 -12.62 -10.91 6.04
CA ILE A 198 -13.47 -9.74 5.78
C ILE A 198 -14.75 -9.73 6.63
N ARG A 199 -15.24 -10.92 7.00
CA ARG A 199 -16.43 -11.09 7.85
C ARG A 199 -16.08 -11.50 9.26
N THR A 200 -15.04 -12.34 9.45
CA THR A 200 -14.70 -12.86 10.79
C THR A 200 -13.97 -11.84 11.64
N LEU A 201 -13.25 -10.88 11.01
CA LEU A 201 -12.57 -9.78 11.69
C LEU A 201 -13.29 -8.43 11.55
N ASP A 202 -14.45 -8.39 10.90
CA ASP A 202 -15.31 -7.22 10.86
C ASP A 202 -15.71 -6.77 12.27
N GLY A 203 -15.48 -5.48 12.57
CA GLY A 203 -15.63 -4.91 13.91
C GLY A 203 -14.55 -5.30 14.93
N ILE A 204 -13.50 -6.04 14.51
CA ILE A 204 -12.28 -6.35 15.28
C ILE A 204 -11.12 -5.48 14.80
N ASP A 205 -11.02 -5.27 13.48
CA ASP A 205 -10.16 -4.25 12.92
C ASP A 205 -10.63 -2.87 13.39
N PRO A 206 -9.77 -2.06 14.03
CA PRO A 206 -10.17 -0.75 14.55
C PRO A 206 -10.28 0.34 13.48
N THR A 207 -9.83 0.07 12.25
CA THR A 207 -9.63 1.10 11.22
C THR A 207 -10.40 0.86 9.93
N LEU A 208 -10.79 -0.38 9.65
CA LEU A 208 -11.41 -0.76 8.40
C LEU A 208 -12.58 -1.72 8.63
N ASP A 209 -13.68 -1.51 7.94
CA ASP A 209 -14.83 -2.41 7.94
C ASP A 209 -15.44 -2.63 6.53
N LEU A 210 -16.31 -3.63 6.47
CA LEU A 210 -16.91 -4.03 5.20
C LEU A 210 -18.00 -3.06 4.75
N ASP A 211 -18.96 -2.76 5.63
CA ASP A 211 -20.22 -2.13 5.22
C ASP A 211 -20.09 -0.61 5.02
N HIS A 212 -19.33 0.08 5.90
CA HIS A 212 -19.20 1.54 5.88
C HIS A 212 -18.09 2.02 4.94
N GLN A 213 -17.13 1.14 4.60
CA GLN A 213 -15.98 1.54 3.81
C GLN A 213 -15.77 0.65 2.58
N LEU A 214 -15.35 -0.60 2.73
CA LEU A 214 -14.88 -1.44 1.64
C LEU A 214 -15.89 -1.62 0.50
N CYS A 215 -17.18 -1.85 0.83
CA CYS A 215 -18.22 -1.99 -0.19
C CYS A 215 -18.41 -0.71 -1.03
N HIS A 216 -18.26 0.46 -0.42
CA HIS A 216 -18.43 1.75 -1.10
C HIS A 216 -17.20 2.08 -1.95
N MET A 217 -16.01 1.87 -1.40
CA MET A 217 -14.74 2.03 -2.10
C MET A 217 -14.66 1.15 -3.36
N ALA A 218 -14.99 -0.15 -3.22
CA ALA A 218 -14.99 -1.09 -4.33
C ALA A 218 -15.92 -0.65 -5.48
N ARG A 219 -17.14 -0.23 -5.14
CA ARG A 219 -18.12 0.25 -6.13
C ARG A 219 -17.66 1.53 -6.82
N ALA A 220 -17.13 2.48 -6.06
CA ALA A 220 -16.63 3.73 -6.58
C ALA A 220 -15.45 3.50 -7.54
N TYR A 221 -14.47 2.68 -7.15
CA TYR A 221 -13.32 2.34 -7.99
C TYR A 221 -13.73 1.54 -9.23
N ALA A 222 -14.60 0.55 -9.09
CA ALA A 222 -15.04 -0.28 -10.22
C ALA A 222 -15.79 0.52 -11.30
N GLY A 223 -16.41 1.65 -10.97
CA GLY A 223 -17.08 2.51 -11.94
C GLY A 223 -18.18 1.81 -12.74
N GLY A 224 -18.95 0.92 -12.12
CA GLY A 224 -20.00 0.12 -12.73
C GLY A 224 -19.53 -1.18 -13.37
N ARG A 225 -18.24 -1.51 -13.31
CA ARG A 225 -17.70 -2.83 -13.71
C ARG A 225 -17.89 -3.85 -12.58
N ASP A 226 -17.70 -5.13 -12.90
CA ASP A 226 -17.69 -6.20 -11.90
C ASP A 226 -16.44 -6.09 -10.99
N PRO A 227 -16.60 -5.84 -9.68
CA PRO A 227 -15.46 -5.76 -8.76
C PRO A 227 -14.67 -7.07 -8.67
N THR A 228 -15.27 -8.22 -9.03
CA THR A 228 -14.60 -9.53 -8.99
C THR A 228 -13.76 -9.82 -10.22
N SER A 229 -13.83 -8.96 -11.26
CA SER A 229 -13.05 -9.16 -12.47
C SER A 229 -11.55 -9.12 -12.17
N PRO A 230 -10.72 -9.96 -12.85
CA PRO A 230 -9.28 -10.04 -12.59
C PRO A 230 -8.52 -8.74 -12.80
N GLU A 231 -9.05 -7.83 -13.59
CA GLU A 231 -8.46 -6.51 -13.84
C GLU A 231 -8.67 -5.52 -12.69
N ILE A 232 -9.72 -5.71 -11.88
CA ILE A 232 -10.04 -4.91 -10.69
C ILE A 232 -9.59 -5.63 -9.41
N SER A 233 -9.78 -6.94 -9.37
CA SER A 233 -9.37 -7.82 -8.27
C SER A 233 -8.20 -8.71 -8.70
N PRO A 234 -6.96 -8.22 -8.63
CA PRO A 234 -5.79 -8.91 -9.16
C PRO A 234 -5.48 -10.23 -8.46
N LEU A 235 -6.09 -10.53 -7.33
CA LEU A 235 -6.05 -11.86 -6.74
C LEU A 235 -6.53 -12.94 -7.72
N PHE A 236 -7.44 -12.62 -8.63
CA PHE A 236 -7.99 -13.57 -9.61
C PHE A 236 -7.26 -13.55 -10.96
N ALA A 237 -6.35 -12.58 -11.18
CA ALA A 237 -5.55 -12.49 -12.39
C ALA A 237 -4.51 -13.62 -12.46
N GLN A 238 -4.04 -13.97 -13.66
CA GLN A 238 -2.91 -14.89 -13.81
C GLN A 238 -1.62 -14.22 -13.31
N VAL A 239 -0.77 -15.00 -12.65
CA VAL A 239 0.57 -14.54 -12.26
C VAL A 239 1.48 -14.55 -13.49
N PRO A 240 2.01 -13.40 -13.93
CA PRO A 240 2.86 -13.38 -15.10
C PRO A 240 4.22 -14.06 -14.84
N ALA A 241 4.79 -14.63 -15.89
CA ALA A 241 6.14 -15.19 -15.81
C ALA A 241 7.15 -14.11 -15.40
N GLY A 242 8.08 -14.46 -14.51
CA GLY A 242 9.05 -13.52 -13.99
C GLY A 242 8.51 -12.54 -12.94
N PHE A 243 7.34 -12.85 -12.34
CA PHE A 243 6.82 -12.07 -11.21
C PHE A 243 7.89 -11.92 -10.12
N PRO A 244 8.13 -10.70 -9.61
CA PRO A 244 9.26 -10.43 -8.73
C PRO A 244 9.12 -11.03 -7.34
N PRO A 245 10.24 -11.27 -6.62
CA PRO A 245 10.23 -11.61 -5.20
C PRO A 245 9.41 -10.60 -4.41
N THR A 246 8.57 -11.10 -3.50
CA THR A 246 7.54 -10.29 -2.84
C THR A 246 7.55 -10.49 -1.32
N VAL A 247 7.59 -9.40 -0.54
CA VAL A 247 7.23 -9.40 0.87
C VAL A 247 5.79 -8.89 1.02
N ILE A 248 5.02 -9.57 1.87
CA ILE A 248 3.64 -9.20 2.19
C ILE A 248 3.54 -9.08 3.71
N THR A 249 3.03 -7.96 4.21
CA THR A 249 2.72 -7.79 5.63
C THR A 249 1.22 -7.70 5.86
N SER A 250 0.75 -8.13 7.03
CA SER A 250 -0.63 -7.98 7.51
C SER A 250 -0.65 -8.19 9.03
N GLY A 251 -1.80 -8.00 9.65
CA GLY A 251 -2.00 -8.19 11.07
C GLY A 251 -3.04 -9.27 11.40
N THR A 252 -2.98 -9.84 12.60
CA THR A 252 -4.00 -10.84 13.03
C THR A 252 -5.38 -10.22 13.25
N ARG A 253 -5.50 -8.89 13.25
CA ARG A 253 -6.76 -8.15 13.32
C ARG A 253 -7.14 -7.46 12.01
N ASP A 254 -6.34 -7.60 10.97
CA ASP A 254 -6.57 -6.99 9.66
C ASP A 254 -7.70 -7.73 8.91
N VAL A 255 -8.77 -7.04 8.55
CA VAL A 255 -9.89 -7.61 7.78
C VAL A 255 -9.43 -8.15 6.42
N LEU A 256 -8.33 -7.65 5.85
CA LEU A 256 -7.74 -8.11 4.59
C LEU A 256 -6.70 -9.23 4.76
N LEU A 257 -6.57 -9.84 5.94
CA LEU A 257 -5.64 -10.94 6.18
C LEU A 257 -5.85 -12.12 5.21
N SER A 258 -7.10 -12.44 4.85
CA SER A 258 -7.38 -13.47 3.84
C SER A 258 -6.84 -13.11 2.46
N ASP A 259 -6.83 -11.84 2.09
CA ASP A 259 -6.27 -11.37 0.83
C ASP A 259 -4.75 -11.62 0.79
N ALA A 260 -4.05 -11.23 1.85
CA ALA A 260 -2.62 -11.47 2.02
C ALA A 260 -2.27 -12.96 1.99
N ALA A 261 -3.05 -13.79 2.69
CA ALA A 261 -2.84 -15.24 2.76
C ALA A 261 -3.06 -15.91 1.40
N ARG A 262 -4.19 -15.62 0.72
CA ARG A 262 -4.54 -16.18 -0.58
C ARG A 262 -3.55 -15.74 -1.67
N LEU A 263 -3.17 -14.46 -1.67
CA LEU A 263 -2.16 -13.94 -2.59
C LEU A 263 -0.80 -14.63 -2.38
N SER A 264 -0.36 -14.77 -1.13
CA SER A 264 0.89 -15.46 -0.80
C SER A 264 0.90 -16.89 -1.31
N THR A 265 -0.20 -17.64 -1.11
CA THR A 265 -0.34 -19.02 -1.61
C THR A 265 -0.24 -19.05 -3.13
N LYS A 266 -1.04 -18.23 -3.81
CA LYS A 266 -1.06 -18.15 -5.27
C LYS A 266 0.30 -17.82 -5.89
N LEU A 267 1.01 -16.85 -5.32
CA LEU A 267 2.34 -16.47 -5.81
C LEU A 267 3.36 -17.61 -5.59
N ARG A 268 3.33 -18.29 -4.45
CA ARG A 268 4.20 -19.46 -4.18
C ARG A 268 3.92 -20.62 -5.13
N GLU A 269 2.66 -20.92 -5.42
CA GLU A 269 2.26 -21.95 -6.40
C GLU A 269 2.77 -21.60 -7.81
N ALA A 270 2.89 -20.32 -8.14
CA ALA A 270 3.51 -19.84 -9.38
C ALA A 270 5.06 -19.80 -9.34
N GLY A 271 5.69 -20.29 -8.25
CA GLY A 271 7.16 -20.34 -8.10
C GLY A 271 7.80 -19.02 -7.68
N VAL A 272 7.02 -18.04 -7.22
CA VAL A 272 7.53 -16.75 -6.74
C VAL A 272 8.09 -16.89 -5.32
N THR A 273 9.23 -16.27 -5.05
CA THR A 273 9.76 -16.12 -3.67
C THR A 273 8.86 -15.16 -2.89
N VAL A 274 8.17 -15.67 -1.85
CA VAL A 274 7.25 -14.87 -1.03
C VAL A 274 7.62 -14.98 0.45
N ASP A 275 7.77 -13.81 1.08
CA ASP A 275 7.90 -13.66 2.53
C ASP A 275 6.60 -13.04 3.08
N LEU A 276 5.73 -13.88 3.66
CA LEU A 276 4.49 -13.43 4.31
C LEU A 276 4.73 -13.25 5.80
N ARG A 277 4.48 -12.04 6.31
CA ARG A 277 4.68 -11.65 7.70
C ARG A 277 3.35 -11.22 8.33
N ILE A 278 2.90 -11.97 9.31
CA ILE A 278 1.69 -11.66 10.07
C ILE A 278 2.06 -11.20 11.48
N SER A 279 1.71 -9.97 11.80
CA SER A 279 2.02 -9.35 13.10
C SER A 279 0.87 -9.53 14.08
N GLU A 280 1.17 -10.12 15.25
CA GLU A 280 0.19 -10.38 16.30
C GLU A 280 -0.45 -9.08 16.81
N GLY A 281 -1.77 -9.05 16.88
CA GLY A 281 -2.56 -7.93 17.40
C GLY A 281 -2.59 -6.69 16.50
N MET A 282 -1.87 -6.68 15.40
CA MET A 282 -1.87 -5.56 14.46
C MET A 282 -3.10 -5.61 13.56
N TRP A 283 -3.52 -4.45 13.05
CA TRP A 283 -4.68 -4.18 12.23
C TRP A 283 -4.28 -3.76 10.82
N HIS A 284 -5.24 -3.38 10.01
CA HIS A 284 -5.02 -2.96 8.64
C HIS A 284 -4.00 -1.81 8.54
N VAL A 285 -2.94 -2.03 7.77
CA VAL A 285 -1.84 -1.06 7.53
C VAL A 285 -1.31 -0.46 8.84
N PHE A 286 -0.99 -1.28 9.81
CA PHE A 286 -0.45 -0.81 11.10
C PHE A 286 0.87 -0.03 10.94
N GLU A 287 1.58 -0.20 9.83
CA GLU A 287 2.79 0.55 9.46
C GLU A 287 2.56 2.06 9.29
N TYR A 288 1.31 2.45 9.08
CA TYR A 288 0.91 3.85 8.93
C TYR A 288 1.06 4.68 10.22
N TYR A 289 1.12 4.02 11.39
CA TYR A 289 1.11 4.67 12.69
C TYR A 289 2.53 4.94 13.21
N PRO A 290 2.94 6.25 13.31
CA PRO A 290 4.32 6.60 13.63
C PRO A 290 4.76 6.18 15.04
N ASP A 291 3.84 6.11 15.99
CA ASP A 291 4.13 5.83 17.40
C ASP A 291 4.21 4.33 17.73
N LEU A 292 4.02 3.46 16.74
CA LEU A 292 4.07 1.99 16.93
C LEU A 292 5.48 1.43 16.70
N PRO A 293 6.12 0.84 17.70
CA PRO A 293 7.37 0.09 17.51
C PRO A 293 7.24 -1.06 16.50
N GLU A 294 6.06 -1.69 16.44
CA GLU A 294 5.73 -2.75 15.48
C GLU A 294 5.76 -2.22 14.03
N ALA A 295 5.29 -0.98 13.81
CA ALA A 295 5.33 -0.33 12.49
C ALA A 295 6.77 -0.10 12.03
N GLU A 296 7.62 0.44 12.92
CA GLU A 296 9.04 0.65 12.60
C GLU A 296 9.76 -0.67 12.32
N ALA A 297 9.52 -1.68 13.14
CA ALA A 297 10.14 -3.01 12.96
C ALA A 297 9.71 -3.65 11.63
N SER A 298 8.42 -3.53 11.26
CA SER A 298 7.89 -4.01 9.98
C SER A 298 8.56 -3.33 8.80
N LEU A 299 8.60 -2.00 8.77
CA LEU A 299 9.18 -1.22 7.68
C LEU A 299 10.69 -1.45 7.54
N ARG A 300 11.43 -1.57 8.65
CA ARG A 300 12.85 -1.96 8.66
C ARG A 300 13.03 -3.36 8.07
N GLY A 301 12.17 -4.29 8.42
CA GLY A 301 12.18 -5.65 7.89
C GLY A 301 11.83 -5.70 6.39
N ILE A 302 10.89 -4.88 5.91
CA ILE A 302 10.56 -4.73 4.49
C ILE A 302 11.79 -4.22 3.73
N ALA A 303 12.42 -3.13 4.20
CA ALA A 303 13.61 -2.58 3.58
C ALA A 303 14.76 -3.62 3.51
N ALA A 304 14.96 -4.40 4.57
CA ALA A 304 15.95 -5.48 4.60
C ALA A 304 15.65 -6.59 3.58
N PHE A 305 14.37 -6.96 3.40
CA PHE A 305 13.98 -7.94 2.36
C PHE A 305 14.25 -7.39 0.95
N MET A 306 13.95 -6.12 0.70
CA MET A 306 14.12 -5.50 -0.61
C MET A 306 15.60 -5.30 -0.98
N ALA A 307 16.47 -5.06 -0.01
CA ALA A 307 17.85 -4.64 -0.22
C ALA A 307 18.66 -5.52 -1.19
N PRO A 308 18.70 -6.87 -1.09
CA PRO A 308 19.47 -7.72 -2.01
C PRO A 308 18.98 -7.69 -3.46
N TYR A 309 17.70 -7.39 -3.68
CA TYR A 309 17.12 -7.31 -5.02
C TYR A 309 17.30 -5.92 -5.64
N LEU A 310 17.48 -4.90 -4.81
CA LEU A 310 17.74 -3.52 -5.24
C LEU A 310 19.24 -3.21 -5.39
N ALA A 311 20.13 -4.06 -4.88
CA ALA A 311 21.56 -3.93 -5.12
C ALA A 311 21.92 -4.30 -6.56
N GLU A 312 22.91 -3.63 -7.14
CA GLU A 312 23.51 -4.09 -8.39
C GLU A 312 24.02 -5.53 -8.21
N ARG A 313 23.73 -6.41 -9.17
CA ARG A 313 24.40 -7.71 -9.17
C ARG A 313 25.87 -7.44 -9.48
N PRO A 314 26.81 -8.01 -8.71
CA PRO A 314 28.20 -7.98 -9.13
C PRO A 314 28.28 -8.61 -10.53
N VAL A 315 28.93 -7.91 -11.43
CA VAL A 315 29.18 -8.32 -12.84
C VAL A 315 30.02 -9.59 -12.84
#